data_e3eb6a6e279e6d7c9e61f50fb5f13a46
#
_entry.id   e3eb6a6e279e6d7c9e61f50fb5f13a46
#
_cell.length_a   1.000
_cell.length_b   1.000
_cell.length_c   1.000
_cell.angle_alpha   90.00
_cell.angle_beta   90.00
_cell.angle_gamma   90.00
#
_symmetry.space_group_name_H-M   'P 1'
#
loop_
_entity.id
_entity.type
_entity.pdbx_description
1 polymer ?
#
loop_
_entity_poly.entity_id
_entity_poly.type
_entity_poly.pdbx_seq_one_letter_code
_entity_poly.pdbx_strand_id
1 'polypeptide(L)'
;GYKYKSIKIYEVALFPLSEGKFDLNSMIMKIETKEKDPGIRRLFWEDPFFDTFSQRTKARILVSEQKTIKVSKLINEPKDFTGAVGSFAITSSVSSKIIENGTPMTFYLKLRGEGNLSNIGRPIINFPDDFDIFDGEILIERNITDSVSGTITWEYNLIPRKQGSYTISAISVPFFDTEKESWNLAKSNPIKLNITKSVYIESNSKDNQLIDSKDIRYIKLTDTVWKTENSSNFYNISFFIILTSIFIFLAPFFIKPLNNFIEDQSLVLKNKSALSNALKFLKNSDSLYIDC
;
A
#
# COMPACT_ATOMS: atom_id res chain seq x y z
N GLY A 1 -10.27 -24.31 37.31
CA GLY A 1 -10.27 -24.21 35.85
C GLY A 1 -8.91 -23.81 35.34
N TYR A 2 -8.49 -24.34 34.20
CA TYR A 2 -7.22 -23.97 33.56
C TYR A 2 -7.39 -22.64 32.86
N LYS A 3 -6.40 -21.73 32.99
CA LYS A 3 -6.35 -20.49 32.28
C LYS A 3 -5.61 -20.73 30.95
N TYR A 4 -6.25 -20.40 29.84
CA TYR A 4 -5.64 -20.47 28.48
C TYR A 4 -5.42 -19.07 27.94
N LYS A 5 -4.37 -18.89 27.15
CA LYS A 5 -4.12 -17.68 26.37
C LYS A 5 -4.43 -18.02 24.92
N SER A 6 -5.40 -17.32 24.33
CA SER A 6 -5.75 -17.44 22.91
C SER A 6 -5.08 -16.31 22.14
N ILE A 7 -4.51 -16.66 20.99
CA ILE A 7 -3.86 -15.69 20.09
C ILE A 7 -4.41 -15.96 18.68
N LYS A 8 -4.98 -14.92 18.04
CA LYS A 8 -5.36 -14.96 16.64
C LYS A 8 -4.07 -14.91 15.80
N ILE A 9 -3.80 -15.94 15.00
CA ILE A 9 -2.57 -16.05 14.21
C ILE A 9 -2.81 -15.63 12.77
N TYR A 10 -3.96 -16.01 12.21
CA TYR A 10 -4.30 -15.75 10.81
C TYR A 10 -5.80 -15.58 10.68
N GLU A 11 -6.20 -14.61 9.88
CA GLU A 11 -7.58 -14.35 9.54
C GLU A 11 -7.66 -13.97 8.05
N VAL A 12 -8.61 -14.52 7.32
CA VAL A 12 -8.81 -14.26 5.90
C VAL A 12 -10.30 -14.24 5.59
N ALA A 13 -10.72 -13.28 4.80
CA ALA A 13 -12.06 -13.24 4.23
C ALA A 13 -12.07 -13.97 2.90
N LEU A 14 -13.00 -14.91 2.74
CA LEU A 14 -13.20 -15.68 1.53
C LEU A 14 -14.48 -15.23 0.84
N PHE A 15 -14.38 -14.91 -0.44
CA PHE A 15 -15.52 -14.55 -1.27
C PHE A 15 -15.70 -15.59 -2.37
N PRO A 16 -16.79 -16.36 -2.36
CA PRO A 16 -17.04 -17.37 -3.36
C PRO A 16 -17.37 -16.72 -4.71
N LEU A 17 -16.84 -17.28 -5.80
CA LEU A 17 -17.09 -16.82 -7.16
C LEU A 17 -18.20 -17.63 -7.86
N SER A 18 -18.55 -18.80 -7.34
CA SER A 18 -19.57 -19.67 -7.89
C SER A 18 -20.29 -20.46 -6.81
N GLU A 19 -21.47 -20.98 -7.12
CA GLU A 19 -22.19 -21.92 -6.26
C GLU A 19 -21.48 -23.26 -6.17
N GLY A 20 -21.64 -23.98 -5.06
CA GLY A 20 -21.08 -25.31 -4.87
C GLY A 20 -20.63 -25.62 -3.45
N LYS A 21 -19.95 -26.74 -3.31
CA LYS A 21 -19.27 -27.15 -2.07
C LYS A 21 -17.77 -26.99 -2.27
N PHE A 22 -17.13 -26.29 -1.35
CA PHE A 22 -15.71 -26.01 -1.38
C PHE A 22 -15.09 -26.53 -0.09
N ASP A 23 -14.09 -27.40 -0.23
CA ASP A 23 -13.34 -27.93 0.90
C ASP A 23 -12.12 -27.04 1.17
N LEU A 24 -12.07 -26.48 2.37
CA LEU A 24 -10.91 -25.77 2.86
C LEU A 24 -9.94 -26.77 3.45
N ASN A 25 -8.78 -26.89 2.83
CA ASN A 25 -7.72 -27.78 3.29
C ASN A 25 -7.25 -27.39 4.70
N SER A 26 -6.81 -28.39 5.44
CA SER A 26 -6.22 -28.19 6.76
C SER A 26 -5.00 -27.28 6.70
N MET A 27 -4.93 -26.33 7.61
CA MET A 27 -3.74 -25.48 7.78
C MET A 27 -2.73 -26.23 8.64
N ILE A 28 -1.49 -26.28 8.18
CA ILE A 28 -0.37 -26.89 8.89
C ILE A 28 0.49 -25.77 9.47
N MET A 29 0.69 -25.79 10.79
CA MET A 29 1.51 -24.83 11.49
C MET A 29 2.61 -25.53 12.28
N LYS A 30 3.85 -25.11 12.07
CA LYS A 30 5.00 -25.56 12.86
C LYS A 30 5.23 -24.55 13.99
N ILE A 31 5.13 -25.03 15.23
CA ILE A 31 5.40 -24.22 16.42
C ILE A 31 6.68 -24.73 17.06
N GLU A 32 7.57 -23.81 17.40
CA GLU A 32 8.76 -24.10 18.18
C GLU A 32 8.53 -23.67 19.62
N THR A 33 8.52 -24.65 20.53
CA THR A 33 8.36 -24.41 21.95
C THR A 33 9.69 -24.65 22.64
N LYS A 34 10.06 -23.74 23.54
CA LYS A 34 11.21 -23.96 24.44
C LYS A 34 10.73 -24.77 25.65
N GLU A 35 11.18 -25.98 25.75
CA GLU A 35 10.92 -26.83 26.90
C GLU A 35 12.21 -26.97 27.74
N LYS A 36 12.08 -26.94 29.08
CA LYS A 36 13.21 -27.23 29.97
C LYS A 36 13.56 -28.69 29.89
N ASP A 37 14.84 -29.03 29.65
CA ASP A 37 15.29 -30.40 29.60
C ASP A 37 15.39 -30.96 31.05
N PRO A 38 14.55 -31.94 31.41
CA PRO A 38 14.58 -32.52 32.76
C PRO A 38 15.86 -33.29 33.05
N GLY A 39 16.62 -33.70 32.01
CA GLY A 39 17.89 -34.40 32.18
C GLY A 39 19.02 -33.56 32.72
N ILE A 40 19.09 -32.30 32.32
CA ILE A 40 20.15 -31.37 32.75
C ILE A 40 19.92 -30.92 34.21
N ARG A 41 18.64 -30.82 34.62
CA ARG A 41 18.26 -30.42 35.99
C ARG A 41 18.71 -31.42 37.07
N ARG A 42 18.98 -32.69 36.73
CA ARG A 42 19.50 -33.71 37.65
C ARG A 42 21.00 -33.64 37.89
N LEU A 43 21.74 -32.97 36.99
CA LEU A 43 23.20 -32.92 37.04
C LEU A 43 23.76 -31.70 37.75
N PHE A 44 23.01 -30.59 37.73
CA PHE A 44 23.44 -29.30 38.28
C PHE A 44 22.33 -28.71 39.16
N TRP A 45 22.56 -28.67 40.47
CA TRP A 45 21.63 -28.11 41.44
C TRP A 45 21.39 -26.64 41.14
N GLU A 46 20.15 -26.27 40.97
CA GLU A 46 19.47 -24.94 41.04
C GLU A 46 20.32 -23.66 40.78
N ASP A 47 21.35 -23.75 39.94
CA ASP A 47 22.12 -22.56 39.56
C ASP A 47 21.37 -21.82 38.41
N PRO A 48 20.92 -20.57 38.63
CA PRO A 48 20.21 -19.77 37.63
C PRO A 48 20.97 -19.59 36.30
N PHE A 49 22.31 -19.73 36.33
CA PHE A 49 23.15 -19.59 35.15
C PHE A 49 22.95 -20.75 34.16
N PHE A 50 22.73 -21.97 34.65
CA PHE A 50 22.50 -23.13 33.80
C PHE A 50 21.06 -23.27 33.31
N ASP A 51 20.10 -22.53 33.88
CA ASP A 51 18.70 -22.56 33.45
C ASP A 51 18.54 -22.00 32.02
N THR A 52 19.47 -21.12 31.59
CA THR A 52 19.51 -20.58 30.23
C THR A 52 20.00 -21.60 29.18
N PHE A 53 20.91 -22.48 29.56
CA PHE A 53 21.49 -23.51 28.68
C PHE A 53 20.66 -24.81 28.64
N SER A 54 19.72 -24.99 29.55
CA SER A 54 18.87 -26.18 29.63
C SER A 54 17.61 -26.13 28.75
N GLN A 55 17.45 -25.12 27.91
CA GLN A 55 16.30 -24.97 27.03
C GLN A 55 16.51 -25.72 25.73
N ARG A 56 15.69 -26.77 25.48
CA ARG A 56 15.62 -27.43 24.19
C ARG A 56 14.45 -26.86 23.37
N THR A 57 14.72 -26.52 22.13
CA THR A 57 13.66 -26.17 21.18
C THR A 57 13.03 -27.44 20.64
N LYS A 58 11.74 -27.62 20.90
CA LYS A 58 10.96 -28.74 20.37
C LYS A 58 9.97 -28.23 19.33
N ALA A 59 10.09 -28.71 18.11
CA ALA A 59 9.15 -28.38 17.05
C ALA A 59 7.90 -29.29 17.20
N ARG A 60 6.72 -28.66 17.19
CA ARG A 60 5.42 -29.35 17.12
C ARG A 60 4.69 -28.92 15.86
N ILE A 61 4.11 -29.88 15.18
CA ILE A 61 3.26 -29.62 14.00
C ILE A 61 1.81 -29.70 14.50
N LEU A 62 1.09 -28.60 14.27
CA LEU A 62 -0.35 -28.54 14.51
C LEU A 62 -1.06 -28.52 13.15
N VAL A 63 -2.13 -29.26 13.05
CA VAL A 63 -2.95 -29.38 11.84
C VAL A 63 -4.37 -28.98 12.23
N SER A 64 -4.94 -28.02 11.50
CA SER A 64 -6.34 -27.63 11.71
C SER A 64 -7.29 -28.69 11.14
N GLU A 65 -8.54 -28.67 11.59
CA GLU A 65 -9.58 -29.44 10.95
C GLU A 65 -9.87 -28.93 9.53
N GLN A 66 -10.19 -29.85 8.62
CA GLN A 66 -10.71 -29.52 7.31
C GLN A 66 -12.15 -29.02 7.47
N LYS A 67 -12.53 -27.97 6.74
CA LYS A 67 -13.90 -27.42 6.74
C LYS A 67 -14.45 -27.38 5.33
N THR A 68 -15.72 -27.78 5.18
CA THR A 68 -16.46 -27.64 3.92
C THR A 68 -17.39 -26.44 4.00
N ILE A 69 -17.31 -25.56 3.03
CA ILE A 69 -18.20 -24.42 2.87
C ILE A 69 -19.19 -24.74 1.74
N LYS A 70 -20.47 -24.56 2.00
CA LYS A 70 -21.53 -24.68 1.00
C LYS A 70 -21.94 -23.27 0.56
N VAL A 71 -21.82 -22.98 -0.73
CA VAL A 71 -22.24 -21.76 -1.37
C VAL A 71 -23.54 -22.00 -2.12
N SER A 72 -24.56 -21.25 -1.77
CA SER A 72 -25.89 -21.33 -2.41
C SER A 72 -26.05 -20.22 -3.43
N LYS A 73 -26.79 -20.51 -4.52
CA LYS A 73 -27.15 -19.53 -5.51
C LYS A 73 -28.17 -18.53 -4.93
N LEU A 74 -28.02 -17.25 -5.30
CA LEU A 74 -29.03 -16.24 -5.00
C LEU A 74 -30.28 -16.48 -5.84
N ILE A 75 -31.44 -16.47 -5.20
CA ILE A 75 -32.75 -16.71 -5.85
C ILE A 75 -33.38 -15.34 -6.11
N ASN A 76 -34.13 -15.23 -7.24
CA ASN A 76 -34.85 -14.00 -7.61
C ASN A 76 -33.95 -12.76 -7.74
N GLU A 77 -32.82 -12.92 -8.40
CA GLU A 77 -31.84 -11.84 -8.64
C GLU A 77 -32.49 -10.71 -9.47
N PRO A 78 -32.45 -9.43 -9.01
CA PRO A 78 -32.91 -8.28 -9.78
C PRO A 78 -32.08 -8.07 -11.04
N LYS A 79 -32.69 -7.55 -12.12
CA LYS A 79 -32.02 -7.35 -13.43
C LYS A 79 -30.84 -6.35 -13.36
N ASP A 80 -30.92 -5.39 -12.47
CA ASP A 80 -29.94 -4.33 -12.23
C ASP A 80 -29.01 -4.64 -11.05
N PHE A 81 -28.93 -5.90 -10.65
CA PHE A 81 -27.99 -6.37 -9.63
C PHE A 81 -26.55 -6.23 -10.11
N THR A 82 -25.75 -5.55 -9.34
CA THR A 82 -24.34 -5.24 -9.66
C THR A 82 -23.34 -6.11 -8.90
N GLY A 83 -23.80 -7.15 -8.19
CA GLY A 83 -22.92 -8.02 -7.40
C GLY A 83 -22.80 -7.63 -5.93
N ALA A 84 -23.65 -6.72 -5.43
CA ALA A 84 -23.61 -6.25 -4.05
C ALA A 84 -24.22 -7.29 -3.09
N VAL A 85 -23.38 -8.01 -2.34
CA VAL A 85 -23.79 -8.99 -1.32
C VAL A 85 -23.24 -8.54 0.02
N GLY A 86 -24.10 -8.32 1.01
CA GLY A 86 -23.78 -7.78 2.32
C GLY A 86 -24.75 -6.69 2.76
N SER A 87 -24.29 -5.68 3.44
CA SER A 87 -25.09 -4.54 3.93
C SER A 87 -24.53 -3.24 3.37
N PHE A 88 -25.31 -2.48 2.60
CA PHE A 88 -24.82 -1.31 1.87
C PHE A 88 -25.75 -0.10 2.00
N ALA A 89 -25.12 1.08 2.01
CA ALA A 89 -25.75 2.39 1.89
C ALA A 89 -25.09 3.15 0.73
N ILE A 90 -25.89 3.93 -0.01
CA ILE A 90 -25.41 4.71 -1.15
C ILE A 90 -25.65 6.19 -0.95
N THR A 91 -24.70 7.01 -1.35
CA THR A 91 -24.80 8.46 -1.35
C THR A 91 -24.30 9.03 -2.67
N SER A 92 -24.90 10.12 -3.11
CA SER A 92 -24.48 10.85 -4.30
C SER A 92 -24.15 12.30 -3.97
N SER A 93 -23.14 12.86 -4.61
CA SER A 93 -22.73 14.25 -4.45
C SER A 93 -22.14 14.79 -5.75
N VAL A 94 -22.01 16.11 -5.84
CA VAL A 94 -21.41 16.81 -6.97
C VAL A 94 -20.39 17.82 -6.48
N SER A 95 -19.41 18.14 -7.31
CA SER A 95 -18.38 19.14 -7.00
C SER A 95 -18.98 20.54 -6.81
N SER A 96 -20.03 20.88 -7.58
CA SER A 96 -20.79 22.12 -7.43
C SER A 96 -22.24 21.94 -7.89
N LYS A 97 -23.18 22.62 -7.24
CA LYS A 97 -24.61 22.62 -7.63
C LYS A 97 -24.97 23.77 -8.58
N ILE A 98 -24.12 24.78 -8.67
CA ILE A 98 -24.30 25.94 -9.56
C ILE A 98 -23.06 26.02 -10.46
N ILE A 99 -23.25 25.92 -11.76
CA ILE A 99 -22.17 25.81 -12.74
C ILE A 99 -22.57 26.52 -14.01
N GLU A 100 -21.62 27.06 -14.73
CA GLU A 100 -21.83 27.62 -16.07
C GLU A 100 -21.91 26.50 -17.11
N ASN A 101 -22.75 26.69 -18.13
CA ASN A 101 -22.83 25.74 -19.24
C ASN A 101 -21.46 25.62 -19.94
N GLY A 102 -21.09 24.39 -20.34
CA GLY A 102 -19.78 24.10 -20.92
C GLY A 102 -18.67 23.90 -19.89
N THR A 103 -18.90 24.17 -18.60
CA THR A 103 -17.91 23.94 -17.54
C THR A 103 -18.03 22.53 -16.98
N PRO A 104 -16.93 21.75 -16.92
CA PRO A 104 -16.96 20.41 -16.38
C PRO A 104 -17.22 20.40 -14.88
N MET A 105 -18.00 19.41 -14.42
CA MET A 105 -18.25 19.11 -13.01
C MET A 105 -18.05 17.62 -12.75
N THR A 106 -17.70 17.26 -11.54
CA THR A 106 -17.57 15.86 -11.14
C THR A 106 -18.76 15.44 -10.29
N PHE A 107 -19.38 14.33 -10.67
CA PHE A 107 -20.39 13.64 -9.90
C PHE A 107 -19.75 12.43 -9.22
N TYR A 108 -20.00 12.26 -7.93
CA TYR A 108 -19.52 11.17 -7.11
C TYR A 108 -20.68 10.30 -6.65
N LEU A 109 -20.58 9.01 -6.90
CA LEU A 109 -21.46 8.01 -6.33
C LEU A 109 -20.67 7.14 -5.37
N LYS A 110 -21.04 7.14 -4.09
CA LYS A 110 -20.34 6.39 -3.02
C LYS A 110 -21.25 5.31 -2.48
N LEU A 111 -20.81 4.06 -2.58
CA LEU A 111 -21.43 2.89 -1.96
C LEU A 111 -20.56 2.47 -0.78
N ARG A 112 -21.08 2.57 0.42
CA ARG A 112 -20.39 2.19 1.66
C ARG A 112 -21.11 1.00 2.29
N GLY A 113 -20.33 0.04 2.81
CA GLY A 113 -20.93 -1.10 3.50
C GLY A 113 -19.96 -2.21 3.79
N GLU A 114 -20.53 -3.35 4.14
CA GLU A 114 -19.83 -4.60 4.45
C GLU A 114 -20.13 -5.64 3.38
N GLY A 115 -19.07 -6.32 2.88
CA GLY A 115 -19.19 -7.33 1.84
C GLY A 115 -18.03 -7.31 0.84
N ASN A 116 -18.18 -8.00 -0.27
CA ASN A 116 -17.14 -8.05 -1.31
C ASN A 116 -17.21 -6.84 -2.24
N LEU A 117 -16.58 -5.75 -1.85
CA LEU A 117 -16.56 -4.50 -2.62
C LEU A 117 -15.87 -4.65 -4.00
N SER A 118 -15.00 -5.63 -4.17
CA SER A 118 -14.24 -5.79 -5.44
C SER A 118 -15.08 -6.32 -6.59
N ASN A 119 -16.17 -7.00 -6.28
CA ASN A 119 -17.04 -7.64 -7.29
C ASN A 119 -18.27 -6.79 -7.64
N ILE A 120 -18.41 -5.60 -7.03
CA ILE A 120 -19.55 -4.74 -7.28
C ILE A 120 -19.26 -3.91 -8.54
N GLY A 121 -20.08 -4.13 -9.56
CA GLY A 121 -20.03 -3.38 -10.82
C GLY A 121 -20.59 -1.97 -10.71
N ARG A 122 -20.37 -1.15 -11.73
CA ARG A 122 -20.94 0.20 -11.81
C ARG A 122 -22.47 0.13 -11.90
N PRO A 123 -23.22 0.87 -11.05
CA PRO A 123 -24.67 0.99 -11.18
C PRO A 123 -25.04 1.79 -12.43
N ILE A 124 -26.21 1.51 -12.98
CA ILE A 124 -26.77 2.29 -14.07
C ILE A 124 -27.28 3.61 -13.52
N ILE A 125 -26.83 4.73 -14.11
CA ILE A 125 -27.22 6.07 -13.72
C ILE A 125 -27.85 6.76 -14.92
N ASN A 126 -29.06 7.28 -14.75
CA ASN A 126 -29.72 8.08 -15.76
C ASN A 126 -29.44 9.56 -15.50
N PHE A 127 -28.48 10.10 -16.25
CA PHE A 127 -28.22 11.53 -16.27
C PHE A 127 -29.15 12.23 -17.26
N PRO A 128 -29.40 13.56 -17.11
CA PRO A 128 -30.15 14.32 -18.09
C PRO A 128 -29.45 14.33 -19.45
N ASP A 129 -30.23 14.30 -20.55
CA ASP A 129 -29.72 14.21 -21.95
C ASP A 129 -28.85 15.40 -22.38
N ASP A 130 -29.01 16.55 -21.74
CA ASP A 130 -28.23 17.77 -22.04
C ASP A 130 -26.83 17.78 -21.41
N PHE A 131 -26.34 16.63 -20.92
CA PHE A 131 -25.01 16.48 -20.35
C PHE A 131 -24.14 15.55 -21.19
N ASP A 132 -22.91 15.95 -21.47
CA ASP A 132 -21.86 15.03 -21.89
C ASP A 132 -21.33 14.31 -20.67
N ILE A 133 -21.24 12.98 -20.76
CA ILE A 133 -20.90 12.11 -19.64
C ILE A 133 -19.61 11.37 -19.98
N PHE A 134 -18.63 11.49 -19.12
CA PHE A 134 -17.35 10.78 -19.21
C PHE A 134 -17.12 9.99 -17.94
N ASP A 135 -16.79 8.71 -18.11
CA ASP A 135 -16.41 7.86 -16.98
C ASP A 135 -15.11 8.38 -16.34
N GLY A 136 -15.14 8.58 -15.05
CA GLY A 136 -13.99 8.91 -14.23
C GLY A 136 -13.39 7.68 -13.55
N GLU A 137 -12.64 7.91 -12.51
CA GLU A 137 -11.96 6.87 -11.74
C GLU A 137 -12.92 6.04 -10.87
N ILE A 138 -12.46 4.84 -10.49
CA ILE A 138 -13.09 4.02 -9.45
C ILE A 138 -12.11 3.93 -8.29
N LEU A 139 -12.50 4.47 -7.14
CA LEU A 139 -11.71 4.39 -5.92
C LEU A 139 -12.33 3.39 -4.97
N ILE A 140 -11.56 2.41 -4.49
CA ILE A 140 -12.00 1.40 -3.54
C ILE A 140 -11.15 1.50 -2.28
N GLU A 141 -11.78 1.96 -1.21
CA GLU A 141 -11.19 2.00 0.14
C GLU A 141 -11.71 0.81 0.93
N ARG A 142 -10.81 -0.03 1.46
CA ARG A 142 -11.15 -1.24 2.22
C ARG A 142 -10.63 -1.15 3.63
N ASN A 143 -11.45 -1.65 4.55
CA ASN A 143 -11.05 -1.90 5.93
C ASN A 143 -11.27 -3.40 6.22
N ILE A 144 -10.20 -4.10 6.61
CA ILE A 144 -10.21 -5.52 6.92
C ILE A 144 -9.74 -5.66 8.38
N THR A 145 -10.62 -5.30 9.31
CA THR A 145 -10.35 -5.51 10.73
C THR A 145 -11.12 -6.72 11.23
N ASP A 146 -12.35 -6.52 11.68
CA ASP A 146 -13.23 -7.62 12.15
C ASP A 146 -14.23 -8.06 11.08
N SER A 147 -14.55 -7.17 10.12
CA SER A 147 -15.36 -7.45 8.94
C SER A 147 -14.73 -6.83 7.70
N VAL A 148 -15.06 -7.36 6.52
CA VAL A 148 -14.65 -6.73 5.25
C VAL A 148 -15.63 -5.64 4.93
N SER A 149 -15.25 -4.42 5.23
CA SER A 149 -16.04 -3.22 4.99
C SER A 149 -15.26 -2.20 4.17
N GLY A 150 -15.95 -1.18 3.67
CA GLY A 150 -15.29 -0.09 2.96
C GLY A 150 -16.22 0.76 2.14
N THR A 151 -15.64 1.50 1.20
CA THR A 151 -16.36 2.41 0.31
C THR A 151 -15.86 2.24 -1.12
N ILE A 152 -16.79 2.13 -2.07
CA ILE A 152 -16.51 2.30 -3.50
C ILE A 152 -17.00 3.68 -3.88
N THR A 153 -16.15 4.45 -4.54
CA THR A 153 -16.51 5.73 -5.15
C THR A 153 -16.36 5.62 -6.66
N TRP A 154 -17.45 5.82 -7.37
CA TRP A 154 -17.45 5.99 -8.83
C TRP A 154 -17.51 7.48 -9.14
N GLU A 155 -16.62 7.95 -9.98
CA GLU A 155 -16.56 9.31 -10.46
C GLU A 155 -17.08 9.39 -11.89
N TYR A 156 -17.80 10.45 -12.19
CA TYR A 156 -18.28 10.78 -13.52
C TYR A 156 -18.03 12.27 -13.79
N ASN A 157 -17.41 12.57 -14.90
CA ASN A 157 -17.25 13.96 -15.34
C ASN A 157 -18.40 14.34 -16.25
N LEU A 158 -19.14 15.35 -15.84
CA LEU A 158 -20.35 15.83 -16.51
C LEU A 158 -20.09 17.22 -17.07
N ILE A 159 -20.45 17.46 -18.33
CA ILE A 159 -20.37 18.78 -18.97
C ILE A 159 -21.77 19.17 -19.44
N PRO A 160 -22.44 20.14 -18.79
CA PRO A 160 -23.75 20.60 -19.21
C PRO A 160 -23.67 21.40 -20.53
N ARG A 161 -24.52 21.07 -21.50
CA ARG A 161 -24.59 21.73 -22.80
C ARG A 161 -25.49 22.94 -22.82
N LYS A 162 -26.51 22.96 -21.94
CA LYS A 162 -27.54 24.00 -21.93
C LYS A 162 -27.74 24.56 -20.52
N GLN A 163 -28.11 25.83 -20.45
CA GLN A 163 -28.54 26.45 -19.21
C GLN A 163 -29.92 25.90 -18.79
N GLY A 164 -30.16 25.82 -17.49
CA GLY A 164 -31.43 25.35 -16.95
C GLY A 164 -31.30 24.74 -15.55
N SER A 165 -32.43 24.33 -15.02
CA SER A 165 -32.50 23.61 -13.75
C SER A 165 -32.68 22.13 -14.07
N TYR A 166 -31.75 21.31 -13.61
CA TYR A 166 -31.72 19.86 -13.83
C TYR A 166 -31.80 19.12 -12.51
N THR A 167 -32.29 17.90 -12.57
CA THR A 167 -32.32 17.02 -11.40
C THR A 167 -31.73 15.68 -11.79
N ILE A 168 -30.65 15.28 -11.12
CA ILE A 168 -30.16 13.89 -11.18
C ILE A 168 -31.04 13.10 -10.22
N SER A 169 -31.74 12.10 -10.75
CA SER A 169 -32.66 11.26 -9.99
C SER A 169 -31.93 10.46 -8.91
N ALA A 170 -32.69 10.02 -7.90
CA ALA A 170 -32.16 9.10 -6.90
C ALA A 170 -31.70 7.80 -7.55
N ILE A 171 -30.48 7.38 -7.24
CA ILE A 171 -29.86 6.16 -7.75
C ILE A 171 -30.17 5.04 -6.76
N SER A 172 -30.57 3.88 -7.27
CA SER A 172 -30.93 2.71 -6.49
C SER A 172 -30.01 1.56 -6.85
N VAL A 173 -29.43 0.91 -5.84
CA VAL A 173 -28.55 -0.25 -5.99
C VAL A 173 -29.15 -1.40 -5.19
N PRO A 174 -29.65 -2.47 -5.87
CA PRO A 174 -30.11 -3.65 -5.18
C PRO A 174 -28.92 -4.42 -4.58
N PHE A 175 -29.10 -4.91 -3.38
CA PHE A 175 -28.13 -5.77 -2.71
C PHE A 175 -28.81 -6.91 -1.98
N PHE A 176 -28.10 -8.01 -1.81
CA PHE A 176 -28.58 -9.14 -1.03
C PHE A 176 -28.03 -9.05 0.40
N ASP A 177 -28.91 -8.89 1.37
CA ASP A 177 -28.59 -8.86 2.79
C ASP A 177 -28.45 -10.30 3.30
N THR A 178 -27.22 -10.69 3.68
CA THR A 178 -26.92 -12.06 4.13
C THR A 178 -27.45 -12.38 5.51
N GLU A 179 -27.70 -11.38 6.37
CA GLU A 179 -28.27 -11.60 7.69
C GLU A 179 -29.79 -11.81 7.63
N LYS A 180 -30.47 -11.06 6.76
CA LYS A 180 -31.92 -11.16 6.56
C LYS A 180 -32.31 -12.14 5.46
N GLU A 181 -31.34 -12.68 4.74
CA GLU A 181 -31.54 -13.56 3.57
C GLU A 181 -32.55 -12.98 2.57
N SER A 182 -32.49 -11.68 2.34
CA SER A 182 -33.46 -10.95 1.53
C SER A 182 -32.83 -9.86 0.67
N TRP A 183 -33.50 -9.57 -0.45
CA TRP A 183 -33.14 -8.44 -1.29
C TRP A 183 -33.54 -7.13 -0.65
N ASN A 184 -32.60 -6.19 -0.62
CA ASN A 184 -32.80 -4.83 -0.15
C ASN A 184 -32.31 -3.83 -1.22
N LEU A 185 -32.70 -2.56 -1.05
CA LEU A 185 -32.39 -1.50 -2.00
C LEU A 185 -31.72 -0.33 -1.28
N ALA A 186 -30.46 -0.07 -1.60
CA ALA A 186 -29.79 1.15 -1.20
C ALA A 186 -30.18 2.28 -2.15
N LYS A 187 -30.66 3.41 -1.62
CA LYS A 187 -31.16 4.54 -2.42
C LYS A 187 -30.48 5.83 -2.02
N SER A 188 -29.95 6.56 -3.01
CA SER A 188 -29.37 7.88 -2.82
C SER A 188 -30.45 8.99 -2.80
N ASN A 189 -30.05 10.20 -2.40
CA ASN A 189 -30.93 11.35 -2.56
C ASN A 189 -30.81 11.95 -3.98
N PRO A 190 -31.89 12.52 -4.54
CA PRO A 190 -31.81 13.26 -5.79
C PRO A 190 -31.00 14.54 -5.63
N ILE A 191 -30.30 14.96 -6.68
CA ILE A 191 -29.48 16.18 -6.68
C ILE A 191 -30.06 17.19 -7.67
N LYS A 192 -30.35 18.40 -7.20
CA LYS A 192 -30.77 19.53 -8.02
C LYS A 192 -29.55 20.32 -8.45
N LEU A 193 -29.45 20.63 -9.74
CA LEU A 193 -28.41 21.40 -10.37
C LEU A 193 -28.99 22.66 -11.00
N ASN A 194 -28.28 23.77 -10.92
CA ASN A 194 -28.64 25.01 -11.62
C ASN A 194 -27.48 25.36 -12.56
N ILE A 195 -27.74 25.25 -13.85
CA ILE A 195 -26.76 25.56 -14.88
C ILE A 195 -27.02 26.97 -15.39
N THR A 196 -26.09 27.87 -15.13
CA THR A 196 -26.15 29.28 -15.52
C THR A 196 -25.57 29.46 -16.92
N LYS A 197 -25.91 30.59 -17.56
CA LYS A 197 -25.32 30.97 -18.83
C LYS A 197 -23.84 31.28 -18.62
N SER A 198 -22.98 30.77 -19.47
CA SER A 198 -21.59 31.17 -19.51
C SER A 198 -21.51 32.66 -19.88
N VAL A 199 -20.93 33.47 -19.01
CA VAL A 199 -20.66 34.87 -19.29
C VAL A 199 -19.31 34.96 -20.00
N TYR A 200 -19.33 34.87 -21.33
CA TYR A 200 -18.17 35.28 -22.10
C TYR A 200 -17.98 36.79 -21.81
N ILE A 201 -17.02 37.11 -20.98
CA ILE A 201 -16.48 38.48 -20.95
C ILE A 201 -15.76 38.62 -22.28
N GLU A 202 -16.44 39.22 -23.28
CA GLU A 202 -15.74 39.77 -24.42
C GLU A 202 -14.73 40.77 -23.85
N SER A 203 -13.49 40.35 -23.75
CA SER A 203 -12.40 41.31 -23.55
C SER A 203 -12.41 42.23 -24.76
N ASN A 204 -12.96 43.42 -24.59
CA ASN A 204 -12.87 44.52 -25.51
C ASN A 204 -11.39 44.90 -25.70
N SER A 205 -10.65 44.10 -26.40
CA SER A 205 -9.45 44.55 -27.10
C SER A 205 -9.96 45.19 -28.40
N LYS A 206 -10.02 46.51 -28.37
CA LYS A 206 -10.17 47.34 -29.57
C LYS A 206 -8.97 47.08 -30.49
N ASP A 207 -9.06 46.05 -31.26
CA ASP A 207 -8.30 45.90 -32.49
C ASP A 207 -9.27 45.38 -33.55
N ASN A 208 -9.70 46.37 -34.38
CA ASN A 208 -10.51 46.15 -35.55
C ASN A 208 -9.75 45.26 -36.55
N GLN A 209 -9.95 43.97 -36.47
CA GLN A 209 -9.82 43.09 -37.63
C GLN A 209 -11.08 42.29 -37.76
N LEU A 210 -11.82 42.61 -38.83
CA LEU A 210 -12.96 41.83 -39.32
C LEU A 210 -12.54 40.37 -39.47
N ILE A 211 -12.83 39.55 -38.48
CA ILE A 211 -12.63 38.10 -38.57
C ILE A 211 -13.91 37.53 -39.19
N ASP A 212 -13.81 37.23 -40.47
CA ASP A 212 -14.78 36.48 -41.23
C ASP A 212 -15.05 35.16 -40.52
N SER A 213 -16.32 34.91 -40.15
CA SER A 213 -16.77 33.83 -39.27
C SER A 213 -16.77 32.42 -39.95
N LYS A 214 -15.82 32.16 -40.82
CA LYS A 214 -15.74 30.94 -41.61
C LYS A 214 -14.41 30.20 -41.54
N ASP A 215 -13.55 30.51 -40.60
CA ASP A 215 -12.27 29.82 -40.56
C ASP A 215 -12.15 29.01 -39.25
N ILE A 216 -12.15 27.69 -39.43
CA ILE A 216 -11.66 26.75 -38.42
C ILE A 216 -10.21 27.17 -38.19
N ARG A 217 -9.94 27.79 -37.04
CA ARG A 217 -8.57 28.18 -36.68
C ARG A 217 -7.71 26.92 -36.75
N TYR A 218 -6.87 26.85 -37.73
CA TYR A 218 -5.73 25.96 -37.74
C TYR A 218 -5.06 26.05 -36.38
N ILE A 219 -4.88 24.89 -35.73
CA ILE A 219 -3.94 24.77 -34.61
C ILE A 219 -2.66 25.44 -35.13
N LYS A 220 -2.31 26.58 -34.59
CA LYS A 220 -1.00 27.19 -34.83
C LYS A 220 -0.02 26.07 -34.50
N LEU A 221 0.60 25.50 -35.50
CA LEU A 221 1.85 24.77 -35.33
C LEU A 221 2.87 25.85 -34.93
N THR A 222 2.78 26.39 -33.71
CA THR A 222 3.95 26.92 -33.06
C THR A 222 4.88 25.73 -33.08
N ASP A 223 6.00 25.89 -33.78
CA ASP A 223 7.13 25.02 -33.61
C ASP A 223 7.34 24.85 -32.09
N THR A 224 6.67 23.85 -31.53
CA THR A 224 7.02 23.36 -30.22
C THR A 224 8.35 22.67 -30.44
N VAL A 225 9.41 23.49 -30.49
CA VAL A 225 10.71 22.99 -30.15
C VAL A 225 10.49 22.36 -28.79
N TRP A 226 10.38 21.05 -28.78
CA TRP A 226 10.40 20.27 -27.57
C TRP A 226 11.72 20.66 -26.90
N LYS A 227 11.61 21.60 -25.96
CA LYS A 227 12.71 21.94 -25.08
C LYS A 227 12.92 20.68 -24.29
N THR A 228 13.78 19.79 -24.79
CA THR A 228 14.35 18.75 -23.98
C THR A 228 14.96 19.49 -22.82
N GLU A 229 14.32 19.40 -21.64
CA GLU A 229 14.96 19.84 -20.42
C GLU A 229 16.28 19.12 -20.41
N ASN A 230 17.32 19.92 -20.51
CA ASN A 230 18.68 19.42 -20.51
C ASN A 230 18.90 18.71 -19.18
N SER A 231 18.72 17.40 -19.17
CA SER A 231 19.00 16.57 -18.01
C SER A 231 20.51 16.44 -17.77
N SER A 232 21.22 17.57 -17.90
CA SER A 232 22.67 17.63 -17.67
C SER A 232 23.02 17.15 -16.24
N ASN A 233 22.10 17.27 -15.31
CA ASN A 233 22.28 16.78 -13.96
C ASN A 233 22.28 15.25 -13.87
N PHE A 234 21.58 14.55 -14.76
CA PHE A 234 21.56 13.07 -14.76
C PHE A 234 22.90 12.48 -15.17
N TYR A 235 23.57 13.08 -16.15
CA TYR A 235 24.91 12.65 -16.58
C TYR A 235 25.95 12.87 -15.49
N ASN A 236 25.86 13.99 -14.76
CA ASN A 236 26.77 14.26 -13.64
C ASN A 236 26.57 13.28 -12.50
N ILE A 237 25.33 12.96 -12.13
CA ILE A 237 25.03 11.98 -11.07
C ILE A 237 25.47 10.59 -11.47
N SER A 238 25.21 10.15 -12.70
CA SER A 238 25.67 8.83 -13.19
C SER A 238 27.16 8.72 -13.26
N PHE A 239 27.88 9.79 -13.64
CA PHE A 239 29.33 9.84 -13.64
C PHE A 239 29.90 9.68 -12.23
N PHE A 240 29.33 10.35 -11.22
CA PHE A 240 29.75 10.20 -9.82
C PHE A 240 29.49 8.79 -9.27
N ILE A 241 28.38 8.16 -9.66
CA ILE A 241 28.08 6.78 -9.23
C ILE A 241 29.09 5.81 -9.83
N ILE A 242 29.45 5.96 -11.10
CA ILE A 242 30.46 5.12 -11.76
C ILE A 242 31.82 5.33 -11.11
N LEU A 243 32.19 6.57 -10.83
CA LEU A 243 33.48 6.92 -10.22
C LEU A 243 33.62 6.34 -8.82
N THR A 244 32.56 6.42 -8.00
CA THR A 244 32.53 5.83 -6.64
C THR A 244 32.58 4.30 -6.69
N SER A 245 31.90 3.67 -7.67
CA SER A 245 31.96 2.22 -7.88
C SER A 245 33.37 1.74 -8.21
N ILE A 246 34.08 2.45 -9.07
CA ILE A 246 35.49 2.15 -9.42
C ILE A 246 36.38 2.31 -8.19
N PHE A 247 36.15 3.34 -7.38
CA PHE A 247 36.93 3.59 -6.17
C PHE A 247 36.73 2.48 -5.12
N ILE A 248 35.50 2.00 -4.93
CA ILE A 248 35.19 0.87 -4.04
C ILE A 248 35.84 -0.42 -4.54
N PHE A 249 35.83 -0.65 -5.85
CA PHE A 249 36.45 -1.85 -6.45
C PHE A 249 37.98 -1.83 -6.30
N LEU A 250 38.63 -0.67 -6.40
CA LEU A 250 40.07 -0.51 -6.24
C LEU A 250 40.53 -0.42 -4.78
N ALA A 251 39.64 -0.08 -3.84
CA ALA A 251 39.93 0.06 -2.42
C ALA A 251 40.73 -1.13 -1.81
N PRO A 252 40.32 -2.42 -2.06
CA PRO A 252 41.08 -3.54 -1.47
C PRO A 252 42.50 -3.66 -2.01
N PHE A 253 42.80 -3.11 -3.19
CA PHE A 253 44.15 -3.14 -3.77
C PHE A 253 45.11 -2.16 -3.03
N PHE A 254 44.57 -1.06 -2.52
CA PHE A 254 45.31 -0.07 -1.73
C PHE A 254 45.33 -0.39 -0.25
N ILE A 255 44.30 -1.01 0.29
CA ILE A 255 44.19 -1.32 1.73
C ILE A 255 45.12 -2.49 2.10
N LYS A 256 45.30 -3.51 1.22
CA LYS A 256 46.19 -4.63 1.51
C LYS A 256 47.63 -4.22 1.75
N PRO A 257 48.34 -3.39 0.94
CA PRO A 257 49.69 -2.99 1.21
C PRO A 257 49.78 -2.08 2.47
N LEU A 258 48.72 -1.29 2.74
CA LEU A 258 48.69 -0.43 3.93
C LEU A 258 48.59 -1.25 5.21
N ASN A 259 47.76 -2.29 5.25
CA ASN A 259 47.66 -3.19 6.39
C ASN A 259 48.96 -3.96 6.65
N ASN A 260 49.63 -4.44 5.60
CA ASN A 260 50.93 -5.12 5.74
C ASN A 260 51.98 -4.16 6.29
N PHE A 261 51.96 -2.87 5.88
CA PHE A 261 52.90 -1.86 6.40
C PHE A 261 52.64 -1.52 7.88
N ILE A 262 51.37 -1.49 8.30
CA ILE A 262 50.98 -1.25 9.69
C ILE A 262 51.34 -2.46 10.58
N GLU A 263 51.16 -3.67 10.07
CA GLU A 263 51.52 -4.90 10.78
C GLU A 263 53.04 -5.03 11.01
N ASP A 264 53.85 -4.73 9.99
CA ASP A 264 55.32 -4.67 10.14
C ASP A 264 55.75 -3.64 11.16
N GLN A 265 55.19 -2.45 11.18
CA GLN A 265 55.50 -1.44 12.19
C GLN A 265 55.09 -1.88 13.60
N SER A 266 53.96 -2.58 13.75
CA SER A 266 53.49 -3.08 15.04
C SER A 266 54.40 -4.19 15.59
N LEU A 267 54.97 -5.03 14.75
CA LEU A 267 55.95 -6.07 15.11
C LEU A 267 57.29 -5.43 15.58
N VAL A 268 57.76 -4.41 14.90
CA VAL A 268 58.98 -3.68 15.26
C VAL A 268 58.82 -2.99 16.63
N LEU A 269 57.66 -2.40 16.90
CA LEU A 269 57.37 -1.76 18.19
C LEU A 269 57.26 -2.77 19.34
N LYS A 270 56.61 -3.95 19.09
CA LYS A 270 56.54 -5.04 20.08
C LYS A 270 57.92 -5.59 20.42
N ASN A 271 58.80 -5.78 19.43
CA ASN A 271 60.16 -6.26 19.64
C ASN A 271 61.02 -5.24 20.42
N LYS A 272 60.87 -3.92 20.16
CA LYS A 272 61.54 -2.88 20.93
C LYS A 272 61.05 -2.84 22.38
N SER A 273 59.78 -3.00 22.65
CA SER A 273 59.26 -3.03 24.01
C SER A 273 59.64 -4.29 24.75
N ALA A 274 59.68 -5.43 24.10
CA ALA A 274 60.18 -6.70 24.69
C ALA A 274 61.66 -6.62 25.05
N LEU A 275 62.51 -6.05 24.20
CA LEU A 275 63.95 -5.83 24.46
C LEU A 275 64.16 -4.85 25.65
N SER A 276 63.37 -3.77 25.68
CA SER A 276 63.41 -2.79 26.77
C SER A 276 63.05 -3.41 28.13
N ASN A 277 62.01 -4.26 28.13
CA ASN A 277 61.56 -4.98 29.33
C ASN A 277 62.63 -6.03 29.79
N ALA A 278 63.19 -6.77 28.84
CA ALA A 278 64.30 -7.72 29.17
C ALA A 278 65.54 -7.02 29.78
N LEU A 279 65.94 -5.87 29.23
CA LEU A 279 67.04 -5.07 29.76
C LEU A 279 66.72 -4.50 31.15
N LYS A 280 65.45 -4.11 31.42
CA LYS A 280 65.04 -3.70 32.79
C LYS A 280 65.12 -4.86 33.79
N PHE A 281 64.73 -6.07 33.40
CA PHE A 281 64.83 -7.25 34.26
C PHE A 281 66.31 -7.58 34.58
N LEU A 282 67.20 -7.54 33.59
CA LEU A 282 68.60 -7.78 33.76
C LEU A 282 69.23 -6.72 34.70
N LYS A 283 68.84 -5.45 34.50
CA LYS A 283 69.38 -4.37 35.35
C LYS A 283 68.89 -4.47 36.81
N ASN A 284 67.68 -4.95 37.05
CA ASN A 284 67.15 -5.21 38.40
C ASN A 284 67.77 -6.46 39.05
N SER A 285 68.17 -7.48 38.27
CA SER A 285 68.89 -8.63 38.84
C SER A 285 70.30 -8.32 39.22
N ASP A 286 71.03 -7.45 38.51
CA ASP A 286 72.35 -7.00 38.87
C ASP A 286 72.36 -6.15 40.17
N SER A 287 71.30 -5.39 40.44
CA SER A 287 71.21 -4.61 41.71
C SER A 287 70.88 -5.51 42.90
N LEU A 288 70.39 -6.69 42.77
CA LEU A 288 70.16 -7.66 43.84
C LEU A 288 71.40 -8.52 44.18
N TYR A 289 72.45 -8.50 43.33
CA TYR A 289 73.73 -9.23 43.55
C TYR A 289 74.79 -8.43 44.26
N ILE A 290 74.53 -7.14 44.47
CA ILE A 290 75.53 -6.22 45.12
C ILE A 290 75.24 -6.06 46.63
N ASP A 291 74.08 -6.51 47.12
CA ASP A 291 73.65 -6.43 48.53
C ASP A 291 73.71 -7.76 49.29
N CYS A 292 74.65 -8.71 48.94
CA CYS A 292 74.97 -9.90 49.71
C CYS A 292 76.46 -9.94 50.11
#